data_a2fa1562d835b5f37e163b0d5d4f892b
#
_entry.id   a2fa1562d835b5f37e163b0d5d4f892b
#
_cell.length_a   1.000
_cell.length_b   1.000
_cell.length_c   1.000
_cell.angle_alpha   90.00
_cell.angle_beta   90.00
_cell.angle_gamma   90.00
#
_symmetry.space_group_name_H-M   'P 1'
#
loop_
_entity.id
_entity.type
_entity.pdbx_description
1 polymer ?
#
loop_
_entity_poly.entity_id
_entity_poly.type
_entity_poly.pdbx_seq_one_letter_code
_entity_poly.pdbx_strand_id
1 'polypeptide(L)'
;MLIFAAILAIFIYGMIAAMLGTILPDLSDRFHLSPSQNGTIAFAQALGLILASLAVGPLLDDEGKKVGLVLGLTFISIVLFALPRSSGFKSIVILLFLLGVGGGIVVTGANSLVSDVSENHRAMALNLVNLFFGLGAFATPFIAANLFGRNWVRLCYTIATLTVVTLAFHAATPMPGPTGSGRFVLTDVAPALGRPLLFMVGLFLFLYVGCEVGIWNWLVRHLIALGIPEKKALNILSVGFALGMLIGRAGILPILSHVPAITVTMTGSVAMAITTFLMLRTTRPAVALVLVFLAGISMAPVFPTTLAIVGDAFPRMTGTAIGFVITCGWTGLAVSSRIIGFIAGGDPRRLKKALMVIPGSAVLMFALDLAIRSALR
;
A
#
# COMPACT_ATOMS: atom_id res chain seq x y z
N MET A 1 14.94 -17.56 6.29
CA MET A 1 14.15 -17.31 7.52
C MET A 1 13.66 -15.86 7.59
N LEU A 2 14.52 -14.85 7.38
CA LEU A 2 14.16 -13.42 7.47
C LEU A 2 13.14 -12.99 6.41
N ILE A 3 13.33 -13.39 5.16
CA ILE A 3 12.34 -13.12 4.09
C ILE A 3 10.97 -13.74 4.42
N PHE A 4 10.96 -14.94 5.00
CA PHE A 4 9.71 -15.57 5.43
C PHE A 4 9.03 -14.80 6.57
N ALA A 5 9.80 -14.27 7.54
CA ALA A 5 9.28 -13.40 8.57
C ALA A 5 8.61 -12.14 7.95
N ALA A 6 9.30 -11.48 7.01
CA ALA A 6 8.76 -10.32 6.32
C ALA A 6 7.49 -10.66 5.50
N ILE A 7 7.45 -11.85 4.85
CA ILE A 7 6.26 -12.36 4.17
C ILE A 7 5.08 -12.45 5.13
N LEU A 8 5.25 -13.07 6.29
CA LEU A 8 4.19 -13.18 7.29
C LEU A 8 3.70 -11.80 7.75
N ALA A 9 4.62 -10.88 8.04
CA ALA A 9 4.28 -9.52 8.48
C ALA A 9 3.49 -8.75 7.39
N ILE A 10 3.93 -8.81 6.13
CA ILE A 10 3.27 -8.14 5.01
C ILE A 10 1.92 -8.81 4.66
N PHE A 11 1.80 -10.13 4.83
CA PHE A 11 0.53 -10.83 4.68
C PHE A 11 -0.49 -10.35 5.73
N ILE A 12 -0.11 -10.26 7.01
CA ILE A 12 -0.95 -9.69 8.08
C ILE A 12 -1.31 -8.24 7.75
N TYR A 13 -0.33 -7.44 7.29
CA TYR A 13 -0.61 -6.07 6.88
C TYR A 13 -1.63 -6.00 5.73
N GLY A 14 -1.52 -6.88 4.74
CA GLY A 14 -2.52 -7.01 3.68
C GLY A 14 -3.91 -7.35 4.20
N MET A 15 -3.99 -8.26 5.18
CA MET A 15 -5.27 -8.61 5.82
C MET A 15 -5.91 -7.40 6.51
N ILE A 16 -5.17 -6.63 7.30
CA ILE A 16 -5.72 -5.45 8.00
C ILE A 16 -6.02 -4.29 7.05
N ALA A 17 -5.31 -4.16 5.96
CA ALA A 17 -5.58 -3.13 4.95
C ALA A 17 -6.95 -3.32 4.29
N ALA A 18 -7.34 -4.57 4.01
CA ALA A 18 -8.65 -4.89 3.45
C ALA A 18 -9.76 -5.02 4.50
N MET A 19 -9.39 -5.13 5.79
CA MET A 19 -10.33 -5.44 6.86
C MET A 19 -11.37 -4.34 7.05
N LEU A 20 -10.96 -3.07 7.05
CA LEU A 20 -11.91 -1.98 7.28
C LEU A 20 -13.05 -1.99 6.26
N GLY A 21 -12.74 -2.09 4.97
CA GLY A 21 -13.77 -2.19 3.93
C GLY A 21 -14.69 -3.39 4.09
N THR A 22 -14.17 -4.48 4.66
CA THR A 22 -14.92 -5.71 4.88
C THR A 22 -15.89 -5.61 6.06
N ILE A 23 -15.47 -4.98 7.18
CA ILE A 23 -16.26 -4.94 8.43
C ILE A 23 -17.06 -3.65 8.63
N LEU A 24 -16.77 -2.60 7.85
CA LEU A 24 -17.40 -1.28 8.03
C LEU A 24 -18.94 -1.30 7.88
N PRO A 25 -19.54 -2.06 6.95
CA PRO A 25 -20.99 -2.19 6.88
C PRO A 25 -21.59 -2.75 8.20
N ASP A 26 -20.99 -3.83 8.72
CA ASP A 26 -21.47 -4.48 9.94
C ASP A 26 -21.27 -3.60 11.20
N LEU A 27 -20.17 -2.82 11.24
CA LEU A 27 -19.96 -1.79 12.28
C LEU A 27 -21.00 -0.67 12.17
N SER A 28 -21.29 -0.22 10.93
CA SER A 28 -22.29 0.83 10.69
C SER A 28 -23.67 0.41 11.16
N ASP A 29 -24.09 -0.83 10.86
CA ASP A 29 -25.38 -1.37 11.28
C ASP A 29 -25.44 -1.53 12.81
N ARG A 30 -24.39 -2.07 13.43
CA ARG A 30 -24.35 -2.31 14.88
C ARG A 30 -24.37 -1.03 15.72
N PHE A 31 -23.66 0.01 15.27
CA PHE A 31 -23.50 1.25 16.04
C PHE A 31 -24.26 2.42 15.45
N HIS A 32 -25.13 2.19 14.45
CA HIS A 32 -25.93 3.20 13.76
C HIS A 32 -25.09 4.38 13.26
N LEU A 33 -23.95 4.07 12.59
CA LEU A 33 -23.01 5.09 12.17
C LEU A 33 -23.50 5.83 10.92
N SER A 34 -23.38 7.14 10.93
CA SER A 34 -23.64 7.97 9.74
C SER A 34 -22.50 7.80 8.69
N PRO A 35 -22.76 8.12 7.41
CA PRO A 35 -21.73 8.14 6.38
C PRO A 35 -20.52 9.02 6.71
N SER A 36 -20.75 10.15 7.39
CA SER A 36 -19.67 11.05 7.87
C SER A 36 -18.81 10.36 8.93
N GLN A 37 -19.41 9.62 9.86
CA GLN A 37 -18.70 8.86 10.88
C GLN A 37 -17.88 7.72 10.28
N ASN A 38 -18.40 7.03 9.26
CA ASN A 38 -17.64 6.04 8.50
C ASN A 38 -16.41 6.65 7.82
N GLY A 39 -16.56 7.84 7.24
CA GLY A 39 -15.44 8.59 6.68
C GLY A 39 -14.40 8.97 7.75
N THR A 40 -14.84 9.37 8.95
CA THR A 40 -13.94 9.67 10.07
C THR A 40 -13.15 8.45 10.53
N ILE A 41 -13.77 7.29 10.60
CA ILE A 41 -13.11 6.01 10.96
C ILE A 41 -12.02 5.67 9.94
N ALA A 42 -12.35 5.74 8.64
CA ALA A 42 -11.39 5.48 7.57
C ALA A 42 -10.22 6.49 7.58
N PHE A 43 -10.53 7.77 7.81
CA PHE A 43 -9.52 8.81 7.94
C PHE A 43 -8.60 8.59 9.15
N ALA A 44 -9.15 8.18 10.30
CA ALA A 44 -8.36 7.90 11.51
C ALA A 44 -7.35 6.76 11.26
N GLN A 45 -7.77 5.67 10.62
CA GLN A 45 -6.85 4.59 10.26
C GLN A 45 -5.75 5.05 9.29
N ALA A 46 -6.10 5.81 8.26
CA ALA A 46 -5.14 6.36 7.31
C ALA A 46 -4.16 7.32 7.99
N LEU A 47 -4.62 8.16 8.90
CA LEU A 47 -3.79 9.10 9.65
C LEU A 47 -2.80 8.35 10.55
N GLY A 48 -3.23 7.30 11.25
CA GLY A 48 -2.35 6.44 12.04
C GLY A 48 -1.25 5.80 11.19
N LEU A 49 -1.61 5.30 10.02
CA LEU A 49 -0.69 4.71 9.04
C LEU A 49 0.38 5.73 8.58
N ILE A 50 -0.04 6.93 8.20
CA ILE A 50 0.83 8.02 7.73
C ILE A 50 1.82 8.42 8.83
N LEU A 51 1.31 8.75 10.01
CA LEU A 51 2.14 9.24 11.12
C LEU A 51 3.14 8.18 11.59
N ALA A 52 2.70 6.92 11.68
CA ALA A 52 3.57 5.83 12.11
C ALA A 52 4.64 5.49 11.08
N SER A 53 4.32 5.48 9.79
CA SER A 53 5.30 5.22 8.73
C SER A 53 6.41 6.28 8.72
N LEU A 54 6.07 7.55 8.99
CA LEU A 54 7.04 8.63 9.10
C LEU A 54 7.90 8.51 10.35
N ALA A 55 7.27 8.25 11.50
CA ALA A 55 7.95 8.28 12.80
C ALA A 55 8.79 7.04 13.07
N VAL A 56 8.41 5.87 12.53
CA VAL A 56 9.07 4.60 12.86
C VAL A 56 10.43 4.43 12.16
N GLY A 57 10.65 5.09 11.03
CA GLY A 57 11.88 4.91 10.24
C GLY A 57 13.16 5.05 11.05
N PRO A 58 13.36 6.17 11.76
CA PRO A 58 14.51 6.34 12.65
C PRO A 58 14.63 5.27 13.73
N LEU A 59 13.51 4.89 14.37
CA LEU A 59 13.50 3.81 15.36
C LEU A 59 13.99 2.48 14.78
N LEU A 60 13.61 2.18 13.52
CA LEU A 60 14.05 0.96 12.83
C LEU A 60 15.54 0.96 12.53
N ASP A 61 16.12 2.12 12.25
CA ASP A 61 17.55 2.25 11.96
C ASP A 61 18.39 2.17 13.23
N ASP A 62 17.92 2.74 14.35
CA ASP A 62 18.69 2.82 15.61
C ASP A 62 18.49 1.63 16.55
N GLU A 63 17.26 1.11 16.68
CA GLU A 63 16.94 -0.01 17.59
C GLU A 63 16.83 -1.36 16.85
N GLY A 64 16.86 -1.31 15.51
CA GLY A 64 16.75 -2.47 14.63
C GLY A 64 15.32 -2.82 14.23
N LYS A 65 15.21 -3.47 13.08
CA LYS A 65 13.94 -3.81 12.44
C LYS A 65 13.08 -4.77 13.26
N LYS A 66 13.72 -5.61 14.09
CA LYS A 66 13.03 -6.53 15.02
C LYS A 66 12.14 -5.79 16.00
N VAL A 67 12.67 -4.73 16.63
CA VAL A 67 11.93 -3.93 17.63
C VAL A 67 10.69 -3.32 17.02
N GLY A 68 10.80 -2.71 15.85
CA GLY A 68 9.65 -2.13 15.14
C GLY A 68 8.61 -3.19 14.76
N LEU A 69 9.03 -4.32 14.18
CA LEU A 69 8.09 -5.38 13.76
C LEU A 69 7.36 -5.99 14.96
N VAL A 70 8.05 -6.28 16.07
CA VAL A 70 7.43 -6.77 17.30
C VAL A 70 6.44 -5.74 17.86
N LEU A 71 6.83 -4.46 17.91
CA LEU A 71 5.97 -3.37 18.36
C LEU A 71 4.72 -3.24 17.51
N GLY A 72 4.86 -3.16 16.19
CA GLY A 72 3.74 -3.03 15.26
C GLY A 72 2.76 -4.20 15.31
N LEU A 73 3.28 -5.45 15.33
CA LEU A 73 2.44 -6.65 15.47
C LEU A 73 1.74 -6.70 16.83
N THR A 74 2.36 -6.21 17.89
CA THR A 74 1.75 -6.08 19.22
C THR A 74 0.58 -5.11 19.18
N PHE A 75 0.76 -3.91 18.61
CA PHE A 75 -0.34 -2.95 18.43
C PHE A 75 -1.51 -3.56 17.66
N ILE A 76 -1.24 -4.20 16.52
CA ILE A 76 -2.27 -4.84 15.70
C ILE A 76 -3.02 -5.90 16.51
N SER A 77 -2.31 -6.77 17.24
CA SER A 77 -2.92 -7.83 18.06
C SER A 77 -3.85 -7.26 19.11
N ILE A 78 -3.38 -6.30 19.91
CA ILE A 78 -4.16 -5.67 20.99
C ILE A 78 -5.43 -5.02 20.40
N VAL A 79 -5.29 -4.27 19.33
CA VAL A 79 -6.41 -3.57 18.71
C VAL A 79 -7.46 -4.56 18.17
N LEU A 80 -7.02 -5.61 17.51
CA LEU A 80 -7.94 -6.60 16.92
C LEU A 80 -8.69 -7.41 17.99
N PHE A 81 -8.08 -7.65 19.15
CA PHE A 81 -8.78 -8.23 20.30
C PHE A 81 -9.73 -7.24 20.98
N ALA A 82 -9.40 -5.95 20.98
CA ALA A 82 -10.22 -4.90 21.61
C ALA A 82 -11.39 -4.45 20.72
N LEU A 83 -11.25 -4.45 19.40
CA LEU A 83 -12.25 -3.91 18.47
C LEU A 83 -13.63 -4.55 18.60
N PRO A 84 -13.80 -5.88 18.76
CA PRO A 84 -15.10 -6.48 19.00
C PRO A 84 -15.77 -6.05 20.31
N ARG A 85 -15.00 -5.51 21.26
CA ARG A 85 -15.47 -5.02 22.57
C ARG A 85 -15.70 -3.51 22.58
N SER A 86 -15.59 -2.84 21.42
CA SER A 86 -15.83 -1.39 21.33
C SER A 86 -17.25 -1.04 21.80
N SER A 87 -17.36 0.08 22.52
CA SER A 87 -18.60 0.57 23.11
C SER A 87 -19.35 1.59 22.27
N GLY A 88 -18.75 2.08 21.16
CA GLY A 88 -19.34 3.08 20.28
C GLY A 88 -18.33 3.77 19.37
N PHE A 89 -18.80 4.79 18.66
CA PHE A 89 -18.04 5.50 17.62
C PHE A 89 -16.65 5.96 18.07
N LYS A 90 -16.53 6.62 19.23
CA LYS A 90 -15.23 7.17 19.72
C LYS A 90 -14.20 6.05 19.93
N SER A 91 -14.61 4.92 20.54
CA SER A 91 -13.69 3.80 20.75
C SER A 91 -13.27 3.14 19.44
N ILE A 92 -14.17 3.04 18.45
CA ILE A 92 -13.85 2.54 17.11
C ILE A 92 -12.82 3.45 16.44
N VAL A 93 -13.00 4.76 16.45
CA VAL A 93 -12.07 5.74 15.87
C VAL A 93 -10.67 5.60 16.45
N ILE A 94 -10.56 5.50 17.80
CA ILE A 94 -9.27 5.33 18.48
C ILE A 94 -8.63 4.00 18.10
N LEU A 95 -9.39 2.90 18.13
CA LEU A 95 -8.88 1.57 17.81
C LEU A 95 -8.43 1.48 16.35
N LEU A 96 -9.19 2.04 15.41
CA LEU A 96 -8.79 2.04 14.00
C LEU A 96 -7.58 2.96 13.74
N PHE A 97 -7.46 4.09 14.43
CA PHE A 97 -6.23 4.90 14.41
C PHE A 97 -5.02 4.07 14.87
N LEU A 98 -5.12 3.38 16.01
CA LEU A 98 -4.05 2.51 16.53
C LEU A 98 -3.76 1.31 15.60
N LEU A 99 -4.78 0.77 14.93
CA LEU A 99 -4.59 -0.26 13.89
C LEU A 99 -3.76 0.29 12.73
N GLY A 100 -4.05 1.53 12.32
CA GLY A 100 -3.25 2.25 11.33
C GLY A 100 -1.81 2.43 11.79
N VAL A 101 -1.59 2.83 13.05
CA VAL A 101 -0.24 2.94 13.64
C VAL A 101 0.49 1.61 13.55
N GLY A 102 -0.09 0.51 14.02
CA GLY A 102 0.52 -0.81 13.92
C GLY A 102 0.83 -1.22 12.48
N GLY A 103 -0.11 -0.95 11.55
CA GLY A 103 0.08 -1.19 10.12
C GLY A 103 1.24 -0.41 9.51
N GLY A 104 1.36 0.89 9.82
CA GLY A 104 2.46 1.75 9.37
C GLY A 104 3.83 1.27 9.84
N ILE A 105 3.91 0.85 11.11
CA ILE A 105 5.14 0.27 11.67
C ILE A 105 5.50 -1.03 10.93
N VAL A 106 4.54 -1.93 10.74
CA VAL A 106 4.77 -3.24 10.11
C VAL A 106 5.17 -3.11 8.65
N VAL A 107 4.46 -2.28 7.86
CA VAL A 107 4.79 -2.14 6.43
C VAL A 107 6.15 -1.50 6.22
N THR A 108 6.50 -0.48 7.01
CA THR A 108 7.81 0.16 6.94
C THR A 108 8.90 -0.79 7.41
N GLY A 109 8.71 -1.44 8.56
CA GLY A 109 9.69 -2.36 9.14
C GLY A 109 9.97 -3.59 8.29
N ALA A 110 8.93 -4.22 7.73
CA ALA A 110 9.10 -5.40 6.88
C ALA A 110 9.78 -5.07 5.54
N ASN A 111 9.39 -3.97 4.88
CA ASN A 111 10.06 -3.54 3.64
C ASN A 111 11.52 -3.11 3.90
N SER A 112 11.81 -2.43 5.02
CA SER A 112 13.18 -2.08 5.40
C SER A 112 14.02 -3.31 5.70
N LEU A 113 13.47 -4.29 6.44
CA LEU A 113 14.15 -5.57 6.71
C LEU A 113 14.52 -6.28 5.42
N VAL A 114 13.56 -6.42 4.49
CA VAL A 114 13.80 -7.07 3.19
C VAL A 114 14.85 -6.30 2.38
N SER A 115 14.78 -4.98 2.39
CA SER A 115 15.75 -4.13 1.72
C SER A 115 17.17 -4.38 2.22
N ASP A 116 17.36 -4.51 3.54
CA ASP A 116 18.69 -4.70 4.14
C ASP A 116 19.25 -6.11 3.92
N VAL A 117 18.40 -7.15 4.01
CA VAL A 117 18.87 -8.54 3.92
C VAL A 117 18.96 -9.07 2.49
N SER A 118 18.59 -8.30 1.49
CA SER A 118 18.54 -8.71 0.09
C SER A 118 19.27 -7.75 -0.85
N GLU A 119 20.42 -7.23 -0.45
CA GLU A 119 21.15 -6.20 -1.18
C GLU A 119 21.35 -6.53 -2.68
N ASN A 120 21.74 -7.75 -3.02
CA ASN A 120 22.00 -8.17 -4.40
C ASN A 120 20.73 -8.38 -5.24
N HIS A 121 19.57 -8.62 -4.60
CA HIS A 121 18.30 -8.93 -5.26
C HIS A 121 17.12 -8.15 -4.64
N ARG A 122 17.40 -6.94 -4.17
CA ARG A 122 16.46 -6.11 -3.38
C ARG A 122 15.11 -5.93 -4.07
N ALA A 123 15.10 -5.56 -5.35
CA ALA A 123 13.87 -5.34 -6.09
C ALA A 123 13.03 -6.62 -6.22
N MET A 124 13.67 -7.77 -6.49
CA MET A 124 12.99 -9.06 -6.57
C MET A 124 12.40 -9.46 -5.20
N ALA A 125 13.18 -9.34 -4.13
CA ALA A 125 12.75 -9.71 -2.78
C ALA A 125 11.59 -8.82 -2.29
N LEU A 126 11.63 -7.52 -2.52
CA LEU A 126 10.56 -6.60 -2.18
C LEU A 126 9.29 -6.88 -2.99
N ASN A 127 9.40 -7.19 -4.28
CA ASN A 127 8.24 -7.58 -5.09
C ASN A 127 7.64 -8.91 -4.61
N LEU A 128 8.47 -9.90 -4.26
CA LEU A 128 8.02 -11.17 -3.70
C LEU A 128 7.24 -10.96 -2.39
N VAL A 129 7.79 -10.20 -1.46
CA VAL A 129 7.14 -9.96 -0.17
C VAL A 129 5.83 -9.17 -0.35
N ASN A 130 5.80 -8.18 -1.23
CA ASN A 130 4.60 -7.41 -1.51
C ASN A 130 3.54 -8.17 -2.34
N LEU A 131 3.89 -9.31 -2.98
CA LEU A 131 2.89 -10.25 -3.52
C LEU A 131 1.97 -10.76 -2.40
N PHE A 132 2.53 -11.07 -1.22
CA PHE A 132 1.77 -11.56 -0.08
C PHE A 132 0.89 -10.48 0.58
N PHE A 133 1.19 -9.20 0.39
CA PHE A 133 0.23 -8.14 0.70
C PHE A 133 -1.08 -8.33 -0.08
N GLY A 134 -0.97 -8.54 -1.39
CA GLY A 134 -2.15 -8.78 -2.24
C GLY A 134 -2.92 -10.04 -1.84
N LEU A 135 -2.22 -11.12 -1.48
CA LEU A 135 -2.84 -12.36 -1.00
C LEU A 135 -3.56 -12.15 0.35
N GLY A 136 -2.97 -11.40 1.28
CA GLY A 136 -3.61 -11.04 2.56
C GLY A 136 -4.86 -10.18 2.36
N ALA A 137 -4.77 -9.18 1.48
CA ALA A 137 -5.90 -8.33 1.13
C ALA A 137 -7.04 -9.09 0.45
N PHE A 138 -6.72 -10.10 -0.36
CA PHE A 138 -7.72 -11.01 -0.96
C PHE A 138 -8.32 -11.96 0.08
N ALA A 139 -7.50 -12.54 0.96
CA ALA A 139 -7.93 -13.53 1.95
C ALA A 139 -8.98 -12.97 2.91
N THR A 140 -8.88 -11.71 3.30
CA THR A 140 -9.76 -11.10 4.30
C THR A 140 -11.24 -11.10 3.91
N PRO A 141 -11.66 -10.48 2.78
CA PRO A 141 -13.06 -10.51 2.37
C PRO A 141 -13.51 -11.92 1.97
N PHE A 142 -12.61 -12.76 1.43
CA PHE A 142 -12.92 -14.14 1.10
C PHE A 142 -13.27 -14.97 2.34
N ILE A 143 -12.47 -14.87 3.40
CA ILE A 143 -12.71 -15.56 4.69
C ILE A 143 -14.00 -15.04 5.33
N ALA A 144 -14.20 -13.71 5.33
CA ALA A 144 -15.40 -13.10 5.88
C ALA A 144 -16.68 -13.63 5.20
N ALA A 145 -16.69 -13.69 3.87
CA ALA A 145 -17.87 -14.06 3.11
C ALA A 145 -18.14 -15.58 3.12
N ASN A 146 -17.09 -16.41 2.98
CA ASN A 146 -17.26 -17.83 2.71
C ASN A 146 -17.10 -18.74 3.95
N LEU A 147 -16.30 -18.31 4.95
CA LEU A 147 -16.04 -19.12 6.13
C LEU A 147 -16.80 -18.64 7.37
N PHE A 148 -17.06 -17.35 7.48
CA PHE A 148 -17.64 -16.78 8.71
C PHE A 148 -19.05 -16.19 8.53
N GLY A 149 -19.65 -16.29 7.34
CA GLY A 149 -21.01 -15.80 7.11
C GLY A 149 -21.16 -14.32 7.49
N ARG A 150 -20.15 -13.50 7.20
CA ARG A 150 -20.05 -12.08 7.56
C ARG A 150 -19.95 -11.81 9.08
N ASN A 151 -19.57 -12.79 9.89
CA ASN A 151 -19.32 -12.55 11.30
C ASN A 151 -17.98 -11.81 11.49
N TRP A 152 -18.03 -10.47 11.50
CA TRP A 152 -16.86 -9.61 11.62
C TRP A 152 -16.09 -9.80 12.94
N VAL A 153 -16.75 -10.23 14.03
CA VAL A 153 -16.10 -10.53 15.31
C VAL A 153 -15.17 -11.74 15.19
N ARG A 154 -15.64 -12.82 14.53
CA ARG A 154 -14.80 -13.99 14.23
C ARG A 154 -13.62 -13.62 13.33
N LEU A 155 -13.86 -12.77 12.34
CA LEU A 155 -12.80 -12.28 11.47
C LEU A 155 -11.71 -11.55 12.27
N CYS A 156 -12.10 -10.60 13.15
CA CYS A 156 -11.16 -9.87 13.99
C CYS A 156 -10.32 -10.82 14.86
N TYR A 157 -10.94 -11.77 15.54
CA TYR A 157 -10.23 -12.74 16.40
C TYR A 157 -9.32 -13.68 15.60
N THR A 158 -9.72 -14.09 14.41
CA THR A 158 -8.87 -14.91 13.53
C THR A 158 -7.63 -14.16 13.11
N ILE A 159 -7.77 -12.91 12.61
CA ILE A 159 -6.62 -12.09 12.23
C ILE A 159 -5.76 -11.78 13.46
N ALA A 160 -6.36 -11.49 14.62
CA ALA A 160 -5.63 -11.27 15.87
C ALA A 160 -4.77 -12.49 16.24
N THR A 161 -5.35 -13.69 16.17
CA THR A 161 -4.61 -14.94 16.48
C THR A 161 -3.48 -15.20 15.50
N LEU A 162 -3.72 -15.01 14.20
CA LEU A 162 -2.66 -15.08 13.18
C LEU A 162 -1.56 -14.05 13.43
N THR A 163 -1.93 -12.83 13.87
CA THR A 163 -0.97 -11.79 14.22
C THR A 163 -0.14 -12.17 15.44
N VAL A 164 -0.75 -12.78 16.47
CA VAL A 164 -0.01 -13.27 17.66
C VAL A 164 0.97 -14.38 17.28
N VAL A 165 0.57 -15.32 16.41
CA VAL A 165 1.49 -16.36 15.91
C VAL A 165 2.64 -15.72 15.14
N THR A 166 2.35 -14.75 14.28
CA THR A 166 3.38 -13.99 13.54
C THR A 166 4.28 -13.21 14.50
N LEU A 167 3.73 -12.58 15.54
CA LEU A 167 4.47 -11.89 16.59
C LEU A 167 5.44 -12.84 17.32
N ALA A 168 4.95 -14.00 17.75
CA ALA A 168 5.77 -15.01 18.43
C ALA A 168 6.92 -15.48 17.52
N PHE A 169 6.64 -15.69 16.23
CA PHE A 169 7.67 -16.05 15.25
C PHE A 169 8.73 -14.94 15.11
N HIS A 170 8.34 -13.66 15.05
CA HIS A 170 9.27 -12.53 14.97
C HIS A 170 10.08 -12.37 16.25
N ALA A 171 9.46 -12.54 17.42
CA ALA A 171 10.15 -12.48 18.71
C ALA A 171 11.24 -13.56 18.83
N ALA A 172 10.95 -14.78 18.33
CA ALA A 172 11.88 -15.91 18.36
C ALA A 172 12.97 -15.83 17.26
N THR A 173 12.71 -15.09 16.15
CA THR A 173 13.62 -15.04 15.01
C THR A 173 14.79 -14.09 15.29
N PRO A 174 16.07 -14.54 15.21
CA PRO A 174 17.22 -13.65 15.22
C PRO A 174 17.18 -12.73 13.97
N MET A 175 17.32 -11.44 14.16
CA MET A 175 17.36 -10.45 13.08
C MET A 175 18.67 -9.67 13.16
N PRO A 176 19.14 -9.09 12.03
CA PRO A 176 20.31 -8.23 12.03
C PRO A 176 20.15 -7.08 13.04
N GLY A 177 21.26 -6.66 13.63
CA GLY A 177 21.31 -5.49 14.50
C GLY A 177 20.95 -4.20 13.75
N PRO A 178 20.91 -3.07 14.48
CA PRO A 178 20.66 -1.76 13.89
C PRO A 178 21.69 -1.41 12.83
N THR A 179 21.25 -0.67 11.81
CA THR A 179 22.10 -0.17 10.71
C THR A 179 22.62 1.24 11.00
N GLY A 180 22.02 1.94 11.96
CA GLY A 180 22.41 3.27 12.43
C GLY A 180 23.52 3.27 13.46
N SER A 181 23.93 4.46 13.89
CA SER A 181 25.02 4.68 14.85
C SER A 181 24.67 4.39 16.33
N GLY A 182 23.46 3.87 16.61
CA GLY A 182 23.01 3.52 17.96
C GLY A 182 22.57 4.70 18.84
N ARG A 183 22.44 5.91 18.27
CA ARG A 183 21.77 7.07 18.88
C ARG A 183 21.03 7.84 17.80
N PHE A 184 19.72 7.84 17.89
CA PHE A 184 18.90 8.73 17.07
C PHE A 184 19.21 10.19 17.43
N VAL A 185 19.88 10.88 16.52
CA VAL A 185 20.02 12.33 16.59
C VAL A 185 19.30 12.89 15.37
N LEU A 186 18.35 13.81 15.59
CA LEU A 186 17.62 14.45 14.48
C LEU A 186 18.54 15.04 13.42
N THR A 187 19.78 15.38 13.80
CA THR A 187 20.84 15.84 12.91
C THR A 187 21.31 14.78 11.90
N ASP A 188 21.13 13.50 12.18
CA ASP A 188 21.55 12.41 11.27
C ASP A 188 20.53 12.18 10.16
N VAL A 189 19.27 12.56 10.40
CA VAL A 189 18.19 12.53 9.39
C VAL A 189 18.26 13.75 8.45
N ALA A 190 18.74 14.89 8.94
CA ALA A 190 18.83 16.12 8.18
C ALA A 190 19.62 16.00 6.85
N PRO A 191 20.78 15.28 6.80
CA PRO A 191 21.50 15.07 5.55
C PRO A 191 20.75 14.24 4.51
N ALA A 192 19.89 13.29 4.95
CA ALA A 192 19.07 12.50 4.04
C ALA A 192 17.88 13.31 3.51
N LEU A 193 17.22 14.05 4.41
CA LEU A 193 16.17 14.99 4.03
C LEU A 193 16.69 16.14 3.17
N GLY A 194 17.99 16.45 3.22
CA GLY A 194 18.64 17.41 2.34
C GLY A 194 18.92 16.90 0.92
N ARG A 195 18.75 15.59 0.62
CA ARG A 195 19.01 15.03 -0.70
C ARG A 195 17.79 15.14 -1.61
N PRO A 196 17.89 15.87 -2.76
CA PRO A 196 16.76 16.01 -3.71
C PRO A 196 16.21 14.66 -4.19
N LEU A 197 17.05 13.63 -4.29
CA LEU A 197 16.69 12.30 -4.71
C LEU A 197 15.57 11.70 -3.82
N LEU A 198 15.63 11.88 -2.50
CA LEU A 198 14.62 11.35 -1.58
C LEU A 198 13.23 11.97 -1.86
N PHE A 199 13.20 13.28 -2.11
CA PHE A 199 11.96 13.99 -2.45
C PHE A 199 11.43 13.61 -3.82
N MET A 200 12.31 13.43 -4.83
CA MET A 200 11.90 12.97 -6.16
C MET A 200 11.27 11.59 -6.10
N VAL A 201 11.87 10.65 -5.36
CA VAL A 201 11.31 9.30 -5.18
C VAL A 201 10.04 9.34 -4.31
N GLY A 202 9.99 10.21 -3.30
CA GLY A 202 8.78 10.46 -2.50
C GLY A 202 7.63 10.98 -3.35
N LEU A 203 7.88 11.98 -4.21
CA LEU A 203 6.88 12.52 -5.15
C LEU A 203 6.45 11.45 -6.17
N PHE A 204 7.40 10.63 -6.64
CA PHE A 204 7.09 9.52 -7.54
C PHE A 204 6.10 8.55 -6.89
N LEU A 205 6.36 8.13 -5.64
CA LEU A 205 5.48 7.20 -4.93
C LEU A 205 4.13 7.85 -4.56
N PHE A 206 4.12 9.15 -4.24
CA PHE A 206 2.88 9.93 -4.06
C PHE A 206 1.99 9.86 -5.30
N LEU A 207 2.55 10.12 -6.48
CA LEU A 207 1.81 10.06 -7.74
C LEU A 207 1.34 8.63 -8.04
N TYR A 208 2.22 7.64 -7.86
CA TYR A 208 1.90 6.24 -8.10
C TYR A 208 0.72 5.76 -7.25
N VAL A 209 0.81 5.92 -5.93
CA VAL A 209 -0.27 5.46 -5.02
C VAL A 209 -1.56 6.24 -5.28
N GLY A 210 -1.44 7.52 -5.61
CA GLY A 210 -2.59 8.32 -6.05
C GLY A 210 -3.28 7.76 -7.29
N CYS A 211 -2.53 7.28 -8.28
CA CYS A 211 -3.07 6.63 -9.47
C CYS A 211 -3.71 5.28 -9.17
N GLU A 212 -3.03 4.42 -8.42
CA GLU A 212 -3.52 3.10 -8.03
C GLU A 212 -4.85 3.20 -7.30
N VAL A 213 -4.92 4.04 -6.27
CA VAL A 213 -6.14 4.27 -5.49
C VAL A 213 -7.22 4.97 -6.30
N GLY A 214 -6.82 5.85 -7.22
CA GLY A 214 -7.75 6.46 -8.18
C GLY A 214 -8.51 5.42 -9.01
N ILE A 215 -7.83 4.36 -9.46
CA ILE A 215 -8.48 3.24 -10.16
C ILE A 215 -9.39 2.47 -9.20
N TRP A 216 -8.89 2.06 -8.02
CA TRP A 216 -9.68 1.32 -7.04
C TRP A 216 -10.99 2.01 -6.67
N ASN A 217 -10.97 3.31 -6.48
CA ASN A 217 -12.11 4.05 -5.94
C ASN A 217 -13.10 4.53 -7.03
N TRP A 218 -12.63 4.75 -8.26
CA TRP A 218 -13.43 5.48 -9.25
C TRP A 218 -13.72 4.71 -10.54
N LEU A 219 -12.98 3.62 -10.83
CA LEU A 219 -13.13 2.88 -12.09
C LEU A 219 -14.54 2.33 -12.27
N VAL A 220 -15.12 1.71 -11.24
CA VAL A 220 -16.47 1.12 -11.33
C VAL A 220 -17.51 2.20 -11.67
N ARG A 221 -17.46 3.34 -10.99
CA ARG A 221 -18.37 4.47 -11.27
C ARG A 221 -18.19 4.99 -12.70
N HIS A 222 -16.95 5.05 -13.17
CA HIS A 222 -16.66 5.45 -14.56
C HIS A 222 -17.26 4.48 -15.57
N LEU A 223 -17.10 3.18 -15.37
CA LEU A 223 -17.63 2.14 -16.24
C LEU A 223 -19.16 2.14 -16.27
N ILE A 224 -19.81 2.33 -15.12
CA ILE A 224 -21.27 2.48 -15.04
C ILE A 224 -21.73 3.75 -15.80
N ALA A 225 -21.02 4.86 -15.67
CA ALA A 225 -21.32 6.09 -16.41
C ALA A 225 -21.18 5.93 -17.94
N LEU A 226 -20.41 4.94 -18.41
CA LEU A 226 -20.32 4.55 -19.82
C LEU A 226 -21.41 3.55 -20.26
N GLY A 227 -22.36 3.22 -19.39
CA GLY A 227 -23.44 2.27 -19.67
C GLY A 227 -23.08 0.80 -19.46
N ILE A 228 -21.94 0.49 -18.83
CA ILE A 228 -21.57 -0.87 -18.48
C ILE A 228 -22.34 -1.29 -17.22
N PRO A 229 -23.06 -2.44 -17.24
CA PRO A 229 -23.79 -2.92 -16.07
C PRO A 229 -22.87 -3.08 -14.85
N GLU A 230 -23.35 -2.72 -13.66
CA GLU A 230 -22.57 -2.71 -12.41
C GLU A 230 -21.85 -4.03 -12.13
N LYS A 231 -22.54 -5.17 -12.29
CA LYS A 231 -21.92 -6.50 -12.13
C LYS A 231 -20.70 -6.69 -13.05
N LYS A 232 -20.78 -6.23 -14.30
CA LYS A 232 -19.64 -6.31 -15.24
C LYS A 232 -18.53 -5.32 -14.86
N ALA A 233 -18.88 -4.12 -14.41
CA ALA A 233 -17.92 -3.11 -13.96
C ALA A 233 -17.13 -3.59 -12.72
N LEU A 234 -17.79 -4.22 -11.76
CA LEU A 234 -17.15 -4.85 -10.60
C LEU A 234 -16.22 -6.00 -11.01
N ASN A 235 -16.65 -6.84 -11.97
CA ASN A 235 -15.81 -7.92 -12.49
C ASN A 235 -14.58 -7.36 -13.24
N ILE A 236 -14.72 -6.26 -13.97
CA ILE A 236 -13.58 -5.60 -14.62
C ILE A 236 -12.58 -5.09 -13.60
N LEU A 237 -13.02 -4.55 -12.46
CA LEU A 237 -12.11 -4.14 -11.38
C LEU A 237 -11.40 -5.35 -10.74
N SER A 238 -12.15 -6.40 -10.38
CA SER A 238 -11.59 -7.55 -9.65
C SER A 238 -10.76 -8.48 -10.55
N VAL A 239 -11.32 -8.94 -11.67
CA VAL A 239 -10.64 -9.85 -12.60
C VAL A 239 -9.67 -9.09 -13.51
N GLY A 240 -9.96 -7.85 -13.86
CA GLY A 240 -9.03 -6.99 -14.58
C GLY A 240 -7.92 -6.49 -13.66
N PHE A 241 -8.19 -5.49 -12.84
CA PHE A 241 -7.15 -4.76 -12.12
C PHE A 241 -6.48 -5.60 -11.04
N ALA A 242 -7.26 -6.19 -10.11
CA ALA A 242 -6.67 -6.93 -8.98
C ALA A 242 -5.89 -8.16 -9.44
N LEU A 243 -6.43 -8.93 -10.39
CA LEU A 243 -5.72 -10.08 -10.93
C LEU A 243 -4.50 -9.65 -11.77
N GLY A 244 -4.60 -8.55 -12.53
CA GLY A 244 -3.47 -7.95 -13.23
C GLY A 244 -2.34 -7.56 -12.29
N MET A 245 -2.66 -6.93 -11.15
CA MET A 245 -1.69 -6.61 -10.09
C MET A 245 -1.02 -7.87 -9.53
N LEU A 246 -1.79 -8.92 -9.25
CA LEU A 246 -1.25 -10.17 -8.69
C LEU A 246 -0.31 -10.87 -9.68
N ILE A 247 -0.77 -11.03 -10.93
CA ILE A 247 0.02 -11.67 -11.99
C ILE A 247 1.24 -10.82 -12.34
N GLY A 248 1.11 -9.50 -12.40
CA GLY A 248 2.21 -8.59 -12.65
C GLY A 248 3.32 -8.68 -11.59
N ARG A 249 2.96 -8.78 -10.30
CA ARG A 249 3.94 -8.98 -9.22
C ARG A 249 4.64 -10.33 -9.29
N ALA A 250 3.93 -11.39 -9.62
CA ALA A 250 4.54 -12.71 -9.79
C ALA A 250 5.42 -12.77 -11.05
N GLY A 251 4.93 -12.24 -12.17
CA GLY A 251 5.61 -12.30 -13.46
C GLY A 251 6.85 -11.41 -13.57
N ILE A 252 6.96 -10.35 -12.78
CA ILE A 252 8.12 -9.47 -12.81
C ILE A 252 9.35 -10.06 -12.09
N LEU A 253 9.17 -11.03 -11.19
CA LEU A 253 10.25 -11.56 -10.35
C LEU A 253 11.48 -12.03 -11.17
N PRO A 254 11.35 -12.88 -12.22
CA PRO A 254 12.49 -13.29 -13.01
C PRO A 254 13.13 -12.15 -13.81
N ILE A 255 12.38 -11.10 -14.14
CA ILE A 255 12.86 -9.95 -14.90
C ILE A 255 13.77 -9.08 -14.03
N LEU A 256 13.42 -8.92 -12.76
CA LEU A 256 14.14 -8.07 -11.80
C LEU A 256 15.54 -8.57 -11.45
N SER A 257 15.88 -9.81 -11.77
CA SER A 257 17.25 -10.33 -11.65
C SER A 257 18.20 -9.85 -12.77
N HIS A 258 17.65 -9.35 -13.88
CA HIS A 258 18.43 -8.96 -15.06
C HIS A 258 18.23 -7.49 -15.49
N VAL A 259 17.15 -6.86 -15.00
CA VAL A 259 16.77 -5.51 -15.40
C VAL A 259 16.89 -4.56 -14.20
N PRO A 260 17.61 -3.41 -14.35
CA PRO A 260 17.71 -2.43 -13.27
C PRO A 260 16.34 -1.91 -12.79
N ALA A 261 16.21 -1.69 -11.50
CA ALA A 261 14.97 -1.22 -10.85
C ALA A 261 14.40 0.04 -11.52
N ILE A 262 15.26 1.02 -11.83
CA ILE A 262 14.84 2.26 -12.50
C ILE A 262 14.25 2.03 -13.89
N THR A 263 14.73 1.01 -14.63
CA THR A 263 14.20 0.68 -15.96
C THR A 263 12.80 0.08 -15.82
N VAL A 264 12.55 -0.72 -14.77
CA VAL A 264 11.23 -1.30 -14.49
C VAL A 264 10.23 -0.21 -14.11
N THR A 265 10.59 0.77 -13.28
CA THR A 265 9.71 1.89 -12.95
C THR A 265 9.42 2.77 -14.17
N MET A 266 10.42 3.08 -14.98
CA MET A 266 10.26 3.84 -16.23
C MET A 266 9.29 3.16 -17.21
N THR A 267 9.51 1.85 -17.48
CA THR A 267 8.64 1.09 -18.39
C THR A 267 7.23 0.94 -17.80
N GLY A 268 7.12 0.74 -16.49
CA GLY A 268 5.85 0.73 -15.76
C GLY A 268 5.10 2.05 -15.92
N SER A 269 5.76 3.19 -15.73
CA SER A 269 5.18 4.54 -15.87
C SER A 269 4.63 4.78 -17.28
N VAL A 270 5.38 4.41 -18.33
CA VAL A 270 4.93 4.53 -19.73
C VAL A 270 3.76 3.62 -20.02
N ALA A 271 3.86 2.34 -19.64
CA ALA A 271 2.79 1.36 -19.84
C ALA A 271 1.51 1.77 -19.09
N MET A 272 1.66 2.29 -17.87
CA MET A 272 0.56 2.83 -17.06
C MET A 272 -0.11 4.02 -17.74
N ALA A 273 0.68 4.98 -18.28
CA ALA A 273 0.14 6.13 -19.00
C ALA A 273 -0.71 5.69 -20.21
N ILE A 274 -0.19 4.77 -21.02
CA ILE A 274 -0.86 4.26 -22.22
C ILE A 274 -2.11 3.47 -21.85
N THR A 275 -2.01 2.49 -20.96
CA THR A 275 -3.12 1.58 -20.62
C THR A 275 -4.26 2.33 -19.94
N THR A 276 -3.96 3.23 -18.99
CA THR A 276 -4.99 4.02 -18.31
C THR A 276 -5.63 5.07 -19.23
N PHE A 277 -4.86 5.68 -20.13
CA PHE A 277 -5.44 6.59 -21.13
C PHE A 277 -6.39 5.86 -22.07
N LEU A 278 -6.00 4.71 -22.61
CA LEU A 278 -6.84 3.90 -23.49
C LEU A 278 -8.07 3.35 -22.75
N MET A 279 -7.91 2.92 -21.50
CA MET A 279 -8.99 2.46 -20.63
C MET A 279 -10.10 3.52 -20.51
N LEU A 280 -9.73 4.79 -20.35
CA LEU A 280 -10.69 5.89 -20.25
C LEU A 280 -11.36 6.26 -21.57
N ARG A 281 -10.86 5.75 -22.71
CA ARG A 281 -11.41 6.00 -24.05
C ARG A 281 -12.35 4.91 -24.54
N THR A 282 -12.27 3.70 -23.99
CA THR A 282 -13.08 2.57 -24.46
C THR A 282 -14.45 2.52 -23.81
N THR A 283 -15.46 2.17 -24.62
CA THR A 283 -16.84 1.91 -24.18
C THR A 283 -17.18 0.41 -24.26
N ARG A 284 -16.29 -0.41 -24.83
CA ARG A 284 -16.50 -1.85 -25.01
C ARG A 284 -16.03 -2.62 -23.75
N PRO A 285 -16.93 -3.37 -23.05
CA PRO A 285 -16.57 -4.04 -21.80
C PRO A 285 -15.38 -5.01 -21.91
N ALA A 286 -15.30 -5.79 -23.01
CA ALA A 286 -14.19 -6.72 -23.22
C ALA A 286 -12.85 -5.99 -23.39
N VAL A 287 -12.82 -4.88 -24.12
CA VAL A 287 -11.62 -4.05 -24.29
C VAL A 287 -11.25 -3.38 -22.97
N ALA A 288 -12.25 -2.90 -22.21
CA ALA A 288 -12.04 -2.33 -20.88
C ALA A 288 -11.38 -3.36 -19.94
N LEU A 289 -11.86 -4.61 -19.92
CA LEU A 289 -11.28 -5.68 -19.11
C LEU A 289 -9.79 -5.89 -19.43
N VAL A 290 -9.43 -6.00 -20.71
CA VAL A 290 -8.04 -6.20 -21.14
C VAL A 290 -7.17 -5.01 -20.77
N LEU A 291 -7.63 -3.77 -21.03
CA LEU A 291 -6.86 -2.56 -20.71
C LEU A 291 -6.68 -2.36 -19.21
N VAL A 292 -7.71 -2.67 -18.42
CA VAL A 292 -7.65 -2.61 -16.95
C VAL A 292 -6.70 -3.69 -16.41
N PHE A 293 -6.69 -4.88 -17.00
CA PHE A 293 -5.75 -5.95 -16.65
C PHE A 293 -4.29 -5.54 -16.96
N LEU A 294 -4.06 -4.98 -18.13
CA LEU A 294 -2.73 -4.46 -18.51
C LEU A 294 -2.31 -3.28 -17.64
N ALA A 295 -3.24 -2.41 -17.22
CA ALA A 295 -2.97 -1.35 -16.26
C ALA A 295 -2.54 -1.95 -14.90
N GLY A 296 -3.23 -3.00 -14.43
CA GLY A 296 -2.82 -3.73 -13.22
C GLY A 296 -1.42 -4.31 -13.32
N ILE A 297 -1.10 -4.98 -14.44
CA ILE A 297 0.26 -5.52 -14.68
C ILE A 297 1.32 -4.40 -14.66
N SER A 298 1.06 -3.28 -15.34
CA SER A 298 2.02 -2.17 -15.43
C SER A 298 2.27 -1.48 -14.09
N MET A 299 1.25 -1.43 -13.23
CA MET A 299 1.33 -0.85 -11.89
C MET A 299 1.97 -1.79 -10.85
N ALA A 300 1.80 -3.08 -11.01
CA ALA A 300 2.14 -4.10 -10.03
C ALA A 300 3.55 -3.99 -9.43
N PRO A 301 4.63 -3.85 -10.22
CA PRO A 301 5.99 -3.81 -9.70
C PRO A 301 6.40 -2.42 -9.17
N VAL A 302 5.65 -1.35 -9.46
CA VAL A 302 6.12 0.03 -9.26
C VAL A 302 6.40 0.34 -7.79
N PHE A 303 5.45 0.05 -6.88
CA PHE A 303 5.62 0.33 -5.46
C PHE A 303 6.85 -0.38 -4.86
N PRO A 304 6.96 -1.72 -4.92
CA PRO A 304 8.09 -2.41 -4.30
C PRO A 304 9.43 -2.13 -4.99
N THR A 305 9.44 -1.90 -6.30
CA THR A 305 10.64 -1.55 -7.04
C THR A 305 11.12 -0.13 -6.69
N THR A 306 10.20 0.80 -6.44
CA THR A 306 10.55 2.14 -5.93
C THR A 306 11.22 2.06 -4.57
N LEU A 307 10.73 1.19 -3.66
CA LEU A 307 11.38 0.97 -2.36
C LEU A 307 12.78 0.35 -2.51
N ALA A 308 13.00 -0.47 -3.55
CA ALA A 308 14.33 -0.99 -3.84
C ALA A 308 15.30 0.13 -4.23
N ILE A 309 14.89 1.07 -5.08
CA ILE A 309 15.67 2.25 -5.46
C ILE A 309 16.05 3.06 -4.20
N VAL A 310 15.11 3.23 -3.26
CA VAL A 310 15.38 3.91 -1.98
C VAL A 310 16.41 3.16 -1.16
N GLY A 311 16.27 1.84 -1.02
CA GLY A 311 17.20 1.02 -0.27
C GLY A 311 18.62 1.03 -0.84
N ASP A 312 18.76 1.05 -2.18
CA ASP A 312 20.05 1.17 -2.86
C ASP A 312 20.70 2.55 -2.64
N ALA A 313 19.89 3.62 -2.66
CA ALA A 313 20.37 4.98 -2.51
C ALA A 313 20.70 5.37 -1.05
N PHE A 314 20.07 4.73 -0.07
CA PHE A 314 20.16 5.07 1.36
C PHE A 314 20.43 3.85 2.25
N PRO A 315 21.51 3.07 2.02
CA PRO A 315 21.72 1.79 2.71
C PRO A 315 21.98 1.91 4.22
N ARG A 316 22.44 3.09 4.70
CA ARG A 316 22.69 3.32 6.14
C ARG A 316 21.46 3.78 6.91
N MET A 317 20.38 4.15 6.23
CA MET A 317 19.16 4.67 6.83
C MET A 317 17.92 4.22 6.05
N THR A 318 17.88 2.95 5.72
CA THR A 318 16.80 2.33 4.92
C THR A 318 15.44 2.49 5.59
N GLY A 319 15.37 2.37 6.92
CA GLY A 319 14.13 2.56 7.68
C GLY A 319 13.58 3.97 7.52
N THR A 320 14.41 4.98 7.75
CA THR A 320 14.06 6.39 7.63
C THR A 320 13.64 6.76 6.20
N ALA A 321 14.43 6.38 5.21
CA ALA A 321 14.18 6.71 3.81
C ALA A 321 12.92 6.01 3.27
N ILE A 322 12.76 4.71 3.54
CA ILE A 322 11.57 3.94 3.16
C ILE A 322 10.32 4.48 3.89
N GLY A 323 10.42 4.78 5.18
CA GLY A 323 9.31 5.35 5.95
C GLY A 323 8.85 6.69 5.39
N PHE A 324 9.78 7.59 5.03
CA PHE A 324 9.47 8.85 4.38
C PHE A 324 8.75 8.65 3.04
N VAL A 325 9.30 7.80 2.17
CA VAL A 325 8.74 7.57 0.83
C VAL A 325 7.37 6.87 0.89
N ILE A 326 7.18 5.91 1.80
CA ILE A 326 5.88 5.29 2.07
C ILE A 326 4.87 6.34 2.57
N THR A 327 5.28 7.25 3.45
CA THR A 327 4.43 8.35 3.94
C THR A 327 3.97 9.25 2.79
N CYS A 328 4.85 9.59 1.85
CA CYS A 328 4.48 10.31 0.63
C CYS A 328 3.43 9.53 -0.18
N GLY A 329 3.60 8.22 -0.31
CA GLY A 329 2.61 7.34 -0.97
C GLY A 329 1.23 7.39 -0.31
N TRP A 330 1.16 7.24 1.01
CA TRP A 330 -0.11 7.34 1.75
C TRP A 330 -0.75 8.73 1.68
N THR A 331 0.06 9.77 1.60
CA THR A 331 -0.44 11.14 1.35
C THR A 331 -1.06 11.23 -0.05
N GLY A 332 -0.45 10.59 -1.05
CA GLY A 332 -1.02 10.45 -2.40
C GLY A 332 -2.38 9.77 -2.41
N LEU A 333 -2.55 8.68 -1.62
CA LEU A 333 -3.84 8.02 -1.42
C LEU A 333 -4.90 8.99 -0.87
N ALA A 334 -4.56 9.76 0.17
CA ALA A 334 -5.48 10.67 0.82
C ALA A 334 -5.90 11.85 -0.09
N VAL A 335 -4.99 12.33 -0.92
CA VAL A 335 -5.17 13.52 -1.76
C VAL A 335 -5.86 13.18 -3.09
N SER A 336 -5.48 12.07 -3.74
CA SER A 336 -5.94 11.76 -5.10
C SER A 336 -7.46 11.61 -5.20
N SER A 337 -8.08 10.88 -4.28
CA SER A 337 -9.53 10.70 -4.27
C SER A 337 -10.29 12.01 -4.08
N ARG A 338 -9.74 12.96 -3.31
CA ARG A 338 -10.31 14.29 -3.15
C ARG A 338 -10.19 15.12 -4.42
N ILE A 339 -9.03 15.09 -5.09
CA ILE A 339 -8.82 15.80 -6.35
C ILE A 339 -9.78 15.27 -7.42
N ILE A 340 -9.86 13.95 -7.60
CA ILE A 340 -10.76 13.34 -8.57
C ILE A 340 -12.23 13.68 -8.26
N GLY A 341 -12.63 13.57 -6.98
CA GLY A 341 -13.97 13.91 -6.53
C GLY A 341 -14.33 15.38 -6.74
N PHE A 342 -13.40 16.29 -6.46
CA PHE A 342 -13.57 17.74 -6.68
C PHE A 342 -13.74 18.09 -8.15
N ILE A 343 -12.89 17.55 -9.03
CA ILE A 343 -12.98 17.77 -10.49
C ILE A 343 -14.28 17.17 -11.06
N ALA A 344 -14.68 16.00 -10.57
CA ALA A 344 -15.93 15.35 -11.00
C ALA A 344 -17.18 16.14 -10.56
N GLY A 345 -17.13 16.80 -9.40
CA GLY A 345 -18.23 17.66 -8.90
C GLY A 345 -19.57 16.94 -8.77
N GLY A 346 -19.55 15.59 -8.59
CA GLY A 346 -20.77 14.77 -8.56
C GLY A 346 -21.39 14.46 -9.93
N ASP A 347 -20.89 15.04 -11.02
CA ASP A 347 -21.38 14.79 -12.38
C ASP A 347 -20.66 13.60 -13.04
N PRO A 348 -21.37 12.48 -13.34
CA PRO A 348 -20.78 11.34 -14.01
C PRO A 348 -20.11 11.66 -15.37
N ARG A 349 -20.58 12.70 -16.07
CA ARG A 349 -20.00 13.14 -17.35
C ARG A 349 -18.62 13.76 -17.19
N ARG A 350 -18.36 14.41 -16.04
CA ARG A 350 -17.05 15.01 -15.69
C ARG A 350 -16.07 13.99 -15.15
N LEU A 351 -16.54 12.81 -14.72
CA LEU A 351 -15.69 11.78 -14.11
C LEU A 351 -14.57 11.30 -15.06
N LYS A 352 -14.85 11.15 -16.35
CA LYS A 352 -13.83 10.85 -17.36
C LYS A 352 -12.71 11.89 -17.36
N LYS A 353 -13.07 13.19 -17.33
CA LYS A 353 -12.08 14.30 -17.28
C LYS A 353 -11.29 14.29 -15.98
N ALA A 354 -11.94 14.02 -14.85
CA ALA A 354 -11.31 13.90 -13.55
C ALA A 354 -10.28 12.77 -13.52
N LEU A 355 -10.61 11.61 -14.09
CA LEU A 355 -9.72 10.45 -14.17
C LEU A 355 -8.53 10.63 -15.11
N MET A 356 -8.52 11.64 -16.00
CA MET A 356 -7.34 11.97 -16.81
C MET A 356 -6.14 12.43 -15.97
N VAL A 357 -6.35 12.74 -14.70
CA VAL A 357 -5.25 12.94 -13.74
C VAL A 357 -4.36 11.70 -13.66
N ILE A 358 -4.91 10.48 -13.80
CA ILE A 358 -4.15 9.22 -13.70
C ILE A 358 -3.08 9.10 -14.82
N PRO A 359 -3.46 9.08 -16.12
CA PRO A 359 -2.44 9.04 -17.17
C PRO A 359 -1.54 10.27 -17.18
N GLY A 360 -2.02 11.45 -16.78
CA GLY A 360 -1.20 12.65 -16.63
C GLY A 360 -0.14 12.50 -15.54
N SER A 361 -0.50 11.94 -14.38
CA SER A 361 0.46 11.61 -13.32
C SER A 361 1.47 10.55 -13.76
N ALA A 362 1.06 9.56 -14.56
CA ALA A 362 1.96 8.54 -15.08
C ALA A 362 3.02 9.13 -16.05
N VAL A 363 2.66 10.12 -16.86
CA VAL A 363 3.62 10.87 -17.69
C VAL A 363 4.59 11.66 -16.81
N LEU A 364 4.11 12.31 -15.74
CA LEU A 364 4.99 13.02 -14.80
C LEU A 364 5.90 12.04 -14.05
N MET A 365 5.42 10.86 -13.69
CA MET A 365 6.25 9.79 -13.10
C MET A 365 7.40 9.40 -14.04
N PHE A 366 7.14 9.24 -15.33
CA PHE A 366 8.20 8.96 -16.30
C PHE A 366 9.25 10.08 -16.35
N ALA A 367 8.83 11.35 -16.32
CA ALA A 367 9.75 12.49 -16.27
C ALA A 367 10.57 12.48 -14.96
N LEU A 368 9.95 12.14 -13.83
CA LEU A 368 10.67 11.96 -12.56
C LEU A 368 11.67 10.80 -12.61
N ASP A 369 11.31 9.67 -13.24
CA ASP A 369 12.23 8.55 -13.41
C ASP A 369 13.49 8.95 -14.20
N LEU A 370 13.37 9.79 -15.21
CA LEU A 370 14.53 10.34 -15.94
C LEU A 370 15.43 11.18 -15.03
N ALA A 371 14.84 12.01 -14.17
CA ALA A 371 15.59 12.81 -13.20
C ALA A 371 16.24 11.93 -12.13
N ILE A 372 15.51 10.94 -11.58
CA ILE A 372 16.02 9.96 -10.61
C ILE A 372 17.18 9.19 -11.22
N ARG A 373 17.05 8.69 -12.45
CA ARG A 373 18.12 7.99 -13.17
C ARG A 373 19.37 8.83 -13.32
N SER A 374 19.22 10.13 -13.57
CA SER A 374 20.35 11.05 -13.65
C SER A 374 21.03 11.28 -12.29
N ALA A 375 20.25 11.32 -11.21
CA ALA A 375 20.74 11.51 -9.84
C ALA A 375 21.39 10.23 -9.22
N LEU A 376 21.12 9.06 -9.79
CA LEU A 376 21.69 7.77 -9.37
C LEU A 376 23.04 7.47 -10.07
N ARG A 377 23.41 8.22 -11.10
CA ARG A 377 24.71 8.14 -11.80
C ARG A 377 25.78 8.95 -11.10
#